data_50357a76c6a91e02541f948a2af7e0a0
#
_entry.id   50357a76c6a91e02541f948a2af7e0a0
#
_cell.length_a   1.000
_cell.length_b   1.000
_cell.length_c   1.000
_cell.angle_alpha   90.00
_cell.angle_beta   90.00
_cell.angle_gamma   90.00
#
_symmetry.space_group_name_H-M   'P 1'
#
loop_
_entity.id
_entity.type
_entity.pdbx_description
1 polymer ?
#
loop_
_entity_poly.entity_id
_entity_poly.type
_entity_poly.pdbx_seq_one_letter_code
_entity_poly.pdbx_strand_id
1 'polypeptide(L)'
;MISVAYRRAPEHPYPIPLDDCCDALTYCVEHASELGLDLGRLAVAGDSAGGNLAAAAALRMQKNQQVTLHSQWLLYPVTQASFDTTSYRRYASGFGLSLATMQWFWDQYVPDAEVRLEAEVSPLNASRVDGLPKAFLYLAERDVLYAEGLAYATKLQQGGVEVQTRVYPGMLHGFMHFSGFFDVGRQALSEWCLDLKKAFQTA
;
A
#
# COMPACT_ATOMS: atom_id res chain seq x y z
N MET A 1 9.28 -14.30 5.29
CA MET A 1 8.97 -12.85 5.07
C MET A 1 10.27 -12.14 4.82
N ILE A 2 10.31 -11.29 3.77
CA ILE A 2 11.45 -10.45 3.42
C ILE A 2 11.02 -9.00 3.63
N SER A 3 11.81 -8.22 4.35
CA SER A 3 11.59 -6.79 4.55
C SER A 3 12.57 -6.00 3.70
N VAL A 4 12.08 -5.11 2.87
CA VAL A 4 12.89 -4.29 1.97
C VAL A 4 13.26 -2.98 2.67
N ALA A 5 14.55 -2.75 2.88
CA ALA A 5 15.09 -1.49 3.40
C ALA A 5 15.32 -0.52 2.22
N TYR A 6 14.25 -0.11 1.56
CA TYR A 6 14.34 0.79 0.42
C TYR A 6 14.94 2.16 0.80
N ARG A 7 15.66 2.78 -0.12
CA ARG A 7 16.22 4.12 0.05
C ARG A 7 15.10 5.14 0.14
N ARG A 8 15.29 6.18 0.95
CA ARG A 8 14.22 7.11 1.32
C ARG A 8 14.47 8.53 0.85
N ALA A 9 13.41 9.25 0.56
CA ALA A 9 13.42 10.69 0.37
C ALA A 9 13.77 11.41 1.71
N PRO A 10 14.36 12.60 1.65
CA PRO A 10 14.66 13.40 0.45
C PRO A 10 15.93 12.98 -0.29
N GLU A 11 16.83 12.16 0.32
CA GLU A 11 18.11 11.79 -0.29
C GLU A 11 17.90 10.96 -1.57
N HIS A 12 16.83 10.19 -1.60
CA HIS A 12 16.45 9.32 -2.72
C HIS A 12 14.94 9.45 -3.02
N PRO A 13 14.53 10.48 -3.78
CA PRO A 13 13.14 10.67 -4.17
C PRO A 13 12.69 9.62 -5.21
N TYR A 14 11.42 9.68 -5.59
CA TYR A 14 10.89 8.88 -6.71
C TYR A 14 11.77 9.04 -7.97
N PRO A 15 12.04 7.95 -8.70
CA PRO A 15 11.48 6.59 -8.55
C PRO A 15 12.28 5.65 -7.65
N ILE A 16 13.37 6.07 -7.02
CA ILE A 16 14.35 5.19 -6.36
C ILE A 16 13.74 4.25 -5.32
N PRO A 17 12.85 4.68 -4.39
CA PRO A 17 12.25 3.76 -3.43
C PRO A 17 11.41 2.66 -4.08
N LEU A 18 10.72 2.98 -5.17
CA LEU A 18 9.93 2.00 -5.93
C LEU A 18 10.84 1.05 -6.71
N ASP A 19 11.92 1.54 -7.30
CA ASP A 19 12.90 0.72 -8.00
C ASP A 19 13.50 -0.32 -7.06
N ASP A 20 13.92 0.09 -5.86
CA ASP A 20 14.45 -0.81 -4.83
C ASP A 20 13.45 -1.92 -4.46
N CYS A 21 12.15 -1.60 -4.35
CA CYS A 21 11.11 -2.59 -4.08
C CYS A 21 10.93 -3.56 -5.25
N CYS A 22 10.94 -3.07 -6.48
CA CYS A 22 10.82 -3.88 -7.68
C CYS A 22 12.05 -4.78 -7.90
N ASP A 23 13.24 -4.25 -7.69
CA ASP A 23 14.49 -5.00 -7.75
C ASP A 23 14.52 -6.14 -6.72
N ALA A 24 14.05 -5.86 -5.48
CA ALA A 24 13.93 -6.88 -4.45
C ALA A 24 12.94 -8.00 -4.85
N LEU A 25 11.81 -7.66 -5.49
CA LEU A 25 10.86 -8.66 -6.01
C LEU A 25 11.49 -9.50 -7.11
N THR A 26 12.18 -8.88 -8.07
CA THR A 26 12.89 -9.56 -9.16
C THR A 26 13.95 -10.49 -8.60
N TYR A 27 14.76 -10.01 -7.66
CA TYR A 27 15.76 -10.81 -6.97
C TYR A 27 15.15 -12.03 -6.27
N CYS A 28 14.02 -11.85 -5.58
CA CYS A 28 13.32 -12.97 -4.92
C CYS A 28 12.88 -14.04 -5.93
N VAL A 29 12.43 -13.65 -7.12
CA VAL A 29 12.03 -14.60 -8.17
C VAL A 29 13.24 -15.33 -8.73
N GLU A 30 14.31 -14.61 -9.06
CA GLU A 30 15.54 -15.18 -9.63
C GLU A 30 16.25 -16.14 -8.67
N HIS A 31 16.17 -15.87 -7.37
CA HIS A 31 16.85 -16.66 -6.33
C HIS A 31 15.87 -17.50 -5.47
N ALA A 32 14.66 -17.76 -5.98
CA ALA A 32 13.61 -18.42 -5.22
C ALA A 32 14.02 -19.76 -4.63
N SER A 33 14.79 -20.56 -5.39
CA SER A 33 15.28 -21.86 -4.94
C SER A 33 16.26 -21.73 -3.76
N GLU A 34 17.20 -20.79 -3.83
CA GLU A 34 18.18 -20.54 -2.77
C GLU A 34 17.51 -20.01 -1.49
N LEU A 35 16.52 -19.15 -1.67
CA LEU A 35 15.78 -18.52 -0.59
C LEU A 35 14.66 -19.40 -0.02
N GLY A 36 14.39 -20.55 -0.63
CA GLY A 36 13.30 -21.44 -0.24
C GLY A 36 11.93 -20.81 -0.39
N LEU A 37 11.73 -19.98 -1.44
CA LEU A 37 10.49 -19.25 -1.68
C LEU A 37 9.54 -20.07 -2.55
N ASP A 38 8.25 -19.98 -2.23
CA ASP A 38 7.16 -20.47 -3.06
C ASP A 38 6.62 -19.33 -3.92
N LEU A 39 6.96 -19.33 -5.20
CA LEU A 39 6.55 -18.29 -6.15
C LEU A 39 5.04 -18.26 -6.40
N GLY A 40 4.33 -19.36 -6.17
CA GLY A 40 2.86 -19.39 -6.24
C GLY A 40 2.19 -18.60 -5.10
N ARG A 41 2.97 -18.26 -4.07
CA ARG A 41 2.51 -17.54 -2.88
C ARG A 41 3.27 -16.25 -2.61
N LEU A 42 3.83 -15.65 -3.66
CA LEU A 42 4.53 -14.37 -3.55
C LEU A 42 3.53 -13.21 -3.41
N ALA A 43 3.67 -12.44 -2.36
CA ALA A 43 2.80 -11.28 -2.09
C ALA A 43 3.61 -10.03 -1.72
N VAL A 44 3.04 -8.87 -1.98
CA VAL A 44 3.57 -7.59 -1.50
C VAL A 44 2.71 -7.07 -0.36
N ALA A 45 3.36 -6.44 0.62
CA ALA A 45 2.69 -5.82 1.74
C ALA A 45 3.36 -4.51 2.12
N GLY A 46 2.58 -3.56 2.62
CA GLY A 46 3.11 -2.32 3.15
C GLY A 46 2.07 -1.48 3.85
N ASP A 47 2.54 -0.63 4.74
CA ASP A 47 1.73 0.32 5.46
C ASP A 47 2.04 1.76 5.04
N SER A 48 1.04 2.63 4.99
CA SER A 48 1.22 4.06 4.69
C SER A 48 1.99 4.28 3.35
N ALA A 49 3.15 4.91 3.39
CA ALA A 49 4.06 5.04 2.25
C ALA A 49 4.50 3.67 1.69
N GLY A 50 4.73 2.67 2.56
CA GLY A 50 4.99 1.29 2.14
C GLY A 50 3.80 0.66 1.42
N GLY A 51 2.57 1.02 1.81
CA GLY A 51 1.34 0.65 1.10
C GLY A 51 1.26 1.26 -0.30
N ASN A 52 1.72 2.50 -0.45
CA ASN A 52 1.90 3.12 -1.77
C ASN A 52 2.89 2.34 -2.63
N LEU A 53 4.08 2.07 -2.11
CA LEU A 53 5.10 1.31 -2.83
C LEU A 53 4.65 -0.11 -3.19
N ALA A 54 3.90 -0.78 -2.30
CA ALA A 54 3.35 -2.11 -2.58
C ALA A 54 2.32 -2.08 -3.73
N ALA A 55 1.42 -1.11 -3.73
CA ALA A 55 0.44 -0.93 -4.80
C ALA A 55 1.11 -0.54 -6.14
N ALA A 56 2.08 0.38 -6.09
CA ALA A 56 2.85 0.80 -7.27
C ALA A 56 3.70 -0.34 -7.84
N ALA A 57 4.36 -1.14 -6.97
CA ALA A 57 5.10 -2.32 -7.39
C ALA A 57 4.19 -3.36 -8.05
N ALA A 58 2.99 -3.59 -7.49
CA ALA A 58 2.02 -4.51 -8.10
C ALA A 58 1.61 -4.04 -9.52
N LEU A 59 1.38 -2.74 -9.72
CA LEU A 59 1.10 -2.15 -11.03
C LEU A 59 2.28 -2.35 -12.00
N ARG A 60 3.51 -2.05 -11.58
CA ARG A 60 4.71 -2.17 -12.41
C ARG A 60 5.00 -3.61 -12.79
N MET A 61 4.91 -4.54 -11.84
CA MET A 61 5.16 -5.97 -12.09
C MET A 61 4.12 -6.55 -13.06
N GLN A 62 2.84 -6.22 -12.88
CA GLN A 62 1.76 -6.63 -13.78
C GLN A 62 1.98 -6.07 -15.20
N LYS A 63 2.28 -4.78 -15.33
CA LYS A 63 2.53 -4.12 -16.64
C LYS A 63 3.70 -4.74 -17.39
N ASN A 64 4.77 -5.07 -16.70
CA ASN A 64 6.00 -5.60 -17.27
C ASN A 64 5.97 -7.14 -17.43
N GLN A 65 4.96 -7.81 -16.86
CA GLN A 65 4.82 -9.28 -16.84
C GLN A 65 6.06 -10.02 -16.27
N GLN A 66 6.81 -9.35 -15.41
CA GLN A 66 8.06 -9.87 -14.84
C GLN A 66 7.82 -10.79 -13.66
N VAL A 67 6.84 -10.46 -12.82
CA VAL A 67 6.55 -11.16 -11.58
C VAL A 67 5.05 -11.34 -11.43
N THR A 68 4.61 -12.56 -11.18
CA THR A 68 3.21 -12.83 -10.80
C THR A 68 3.07 -12.77 -9.31
N LEU A 69 2.26 -11.83 -8.83
CA LEU A 69 1.95 -11.68 -7.41
C LEU A 69 0.64 -12.40 -7.08
N HIS A 70 0.64 -13.16 -6.00
CA HIS A 70 -0.55 -13.81 -5.46
C HIS A 70 -1.52 -12.80 -4.86
N SER A 71 -1.02 -11.82 -4.10
CA SER A 71 -1.85 -10.83 -3.41
C SER A 71 -1.06 -9.57 -3.04
N GLN A 72 -1.81 -8.47 -2.79
CA GLN A 72 -1.29 -7.21 -2.26
C GLN A 72 -2.01 -6.85 -0.95
N TRP A 73 -1.24 -6.44 0.07
CA TRP A 73 -1.70 -6.17 1.43
C TRP A 73 -1.39 -4.74 1.80
N LEU A 74 -2.41 -3.90 1.84
CA LEU A 74 -2.30 -2.45 1.89
C LEU A 74 -2.89 -1.93 3.21
N LEU A 75 -2.03 -1.53 4.13
CA LEU A 75 -2.44 -1.00 5.43
C LEU A 75 -2.46 0.52 5.34
N TYR A 76 -3.65 1.11 5.45
CA TYR A 76 -3.90 2.56 5.33
C TYR A 76 -3.01 3.23 4.27
N PRO A 77 -3.04 2.72 3.01
CA PRO A 77 -2.07 3.11 1.99
C PRO A 77 -2.28 4.54 1.51
N VAL A 78 -1.19 5.20 1.12
CA VAL A 78 -1.24 6.40 0.28
C VAL A 78 -1.53 5.96 -1.16
N THR A 79 -2.58 6.47 -1.78
CA THR A 79 -2.98 6.05 -3.13
C THR A 79 -3.09 7.17 -4.14
N GLN A 80 -3.03 8.43 -3.69
CA GLN A 80 -3.13 9.60 -4.55
C GLN A 80 -2.45 10.82 -3.94
N ALA A 81 -1.79 11.63 -4.77
CA ALA A 81 -1.24 12.93 -4.38
C ALA A 81 -2.29 14.06 -4.52
N SER A 82 -3.48 13.84 -3.93
CA SER A 82 -4.54 14.84 -3.89
C SER A 82 -4.93 15.11 -2.44
N PHE A 83 -5.17 16.37 -2.12
CA PHE A 83 -5.50 16.80 -0.77
C PHE A 83 -6.96 17.28 -0.65
N ASP A 84 -7.78 17.08 -1.67
CA ASP A 84 -9.17 17.54 -1.73
C ASP A 84 -10.19 16.40 -1.57
N THR A 85 -9.94 15.49 -0.65
CA THR A 85 -10.90 14.45 -0.29
C THR A 85 -11.71 14.85 0.94
N THR A 86 -12.82 14.16 1.18
CA THR A 86 -13.64 14.37 2.38
C THR A 86 -12.87 14.08 3.67
N SER A 87 -11.98 13.09 3.67
CA SER A 87 -11.16 12.76 4.83
C SER A 87 -10.07 13.81 5.09
N TYR A 88 -9.42 14.35 4.04
CA TYR A 88 -8.49 15.47 4.20
C TYR A 88 -9.17 16.71 4.77
N ARG A 89 -10.38 17.05 4.31
CA ARG A 89 -11.14 18.18 4.88
C ARG A 89 -11.54 17.94 6.34
N ARG A 90 -11.93 16.71 6.69
CA ARG A 90 -12.45 16.38 8.03
C ARG A 90 -11.35 16.18 9.07
N TYR A 91 -10.24 15.58 8.68
CA TYR A 91 -9.16 15.14 9.57
C TYR A 91 -7.84 15.89 9.34
N ALA A 92 -7.89 17.08 8.72
CA ALA A 92 -6.73 17.89 8.36
C ALA A 92 -5.73 18.12 9.51
N SER A 93 -6.21 18.16 10.75
CA SER A 93 -5.38 18.37 11.94
C SER A 93 -6.00 17.73 13.18
N GLY A 94 -5.18 17.41 14.18
CA GLY A 94 -5.64 16.87 15.47
C GLY A 94 -5.88 15.35 15.49
N PHE A 95 -5.60 14.65 14.38
CA PHE A 95 -5.84 13.21 14.22
C PHE A 95 -4.56 12.41 13.90
N GLY A 96 -3.40 12.86 14.38
CA GLY A 96 -2.10 12.23 14.14
C GLY A 96 -1.53 12.71 12.81
N LEU A 97 -1.70 11.95 11.73
CA LEU A 97 -1.28 12.35 10.40
C LEU A 97 -2.11 13.56 9.93
N SER A 98 -1.45 14.65 9.56
CA SER A 98 -2.11 15.88 9.15
C SER A 98 -1.98 16.17 7.65
N LEU A 99 -2.85 17.05 7.14
CA LEU A 99 -2.74 17.58 5.78
C LEU A 99 -1.35 18.20 5.54
N ALA A 100 -0.88 19.04 6.45
CA ALA A 100 0.42 19.71 6.32
C ALA A 100 1.58 18.71 6.27
N THR A 101 1.51 17.66 7.09
CA THR A 101 2.51 16.58 7.09
C THR A 101 2.50 15.83 5.75
N MET A 102 1.32 15.52 5.20
CA MET A 102 1.22 14.85 3.91
C MET A 102 1.74 15.72 2.75
N GLN A 103 1.44 17.01 2.76
CA GLN A 103 2.01 17.94 1.79
C GLN A 103 3.54 17.94 1.84
N TRP A 104 4.11 18.03 3.05
CA TRP A 104 5.55 17.97 3.24
C TRP A 104 6.14 16.64 2.75
N PHE A 105 5.53 15.47 3.04
CA PHE A 105 6.01 14.19 2.53
C PHE A 105 6.01 14.13 0.99
N TRP A 106 4.95 14.62 0.36
CA TRP A 106 4.88 14.66 -1.10
C TRP A 106 5.96 15.58 -1.71
N ASP A 107 6.25 16.72 -1.08
CA ASP A 107 7.30 17.63 -1.52
C ASP A 107 8.71 16.99 -1.43
N GLN A 108 8.91 16.09 -0.46
CA GLN A 108 10.17 15.34 -0.35
C GLN A 108 10.24 14.16 -1.33
N TYR A 109 9.12 13.43 -1.50
CA TYR A 109 9.10 12.19 -2.27
C TYR A 109 9.02 12.44 -3.77
N VAL A 110 8.13 13.34 -4.20
CA VAL A 110 7.92 13.71 -5.60
C VAL A 110 7.77 15.23 -5.70
N PRO A 111 8.88 15.97 -5.81
CA PRO A 111 8.85 17.45 -5.89
C PRO A 111 8.08 17.99 -7.10
N ASP A 112 8.12 17.27 -8.23
CA ASP A 112 7.40 17.65 -9.46
C ASP A 112 5.93 17.25 -9.35
N ALA A 113 5.05 18.26 -9.39
CA ALA A 113 3.61 18.07 -9.26
C ALA A 113 2.98 17.29 -10.44
N GLU A 114 3.53 17.40 -11.65
CA GLU A 114 3.04 16.66 -12.81
C GLU A 114 3.34 15.17 -12.67
N VAL A 115 4.53 14.82 -12.17
CA VAL A 115 4.93 13.44 -11.90
C VAL A 115 4.05 12.79 -10.82
N ARG A 116 3.50 13.59 -9.88
CA ARG A 116 2.56 13.08 -8.86
C ARG A 116 1.29 12.46 -9.45
N LEU A 117 0.96 12.78 -10.70
CA LEU A 117 -0.22 12.23 -11.39
C LEU A 117 0.02 10.85 -11.99
N GLU A 118 1.27 10.42 -12.11
CA GLU A 118 1.62 9.11 -12.66
C GLU A 118 1.06 7.96 -11.81
N ALA A 119 0.64 6.88 -12.47
CA ALA A 119 0.04 5.72 -11.82
C ALA A 119 0.98 5.02 -10.82
N GLU A 120 2.28 5.05 -11.07
CA GLU A 120 3.29 4.46 -10.18
C GLU A 120 3.63 5.35 -8.96
N VAL A 121 3.15 6.59 -8.96
CA VAL A 121 3.20 7.52 -7.83
C VAL A 121 1.87 7.54 -7.10
N SER A 122 0.80 7.67 -7.86
CA SER A 122 -0.59 7.73 -7.39
C SER A 122 -1.38 6.56 -7.97
N PRO A 123 -1.37 5.38 -7.36
CA PRO A 123 -2.02 4.17 -7.87
C PRO A 123 -3.51 4.34 -8.20
N LEU A 124 -4.19 5.25 -7.50
CA LEU A 124 -5.58 5.60 -7.79
C LEU A 124 -5.75 6.22 -9.19
N ASN A 125 -4.72 6.79 -9.79
CA ASN A 125 -4.75 7.36 -11.14
C ASN A 125 -4.50 6.34 -12.25
N ALA A 126 -4.20 5.07 -11.93
CA ALA A 126 -3.96 4.05 -12.94
C ALA A 126 -5.14 3.94 -13.91
N SER A 127 -4.88 3.97 -15.21
CA SER A 127 -5.93 3.85 -16.23
C SER A 127 -6.52 2.43 -16.28
N ARG A 128 -5.73 1.43 -15.93
CA ARG A 128 -6.10 0.01 -15.87
C ARG A 128 -5.62 -0.61 -14.57
N VAL A 129 -6.45 -1.46 -13.98
CA VAL A 129 -6.14 -2.23 -12.77
C VAL A 129 -6.55 -3.71 -12.93
N ASP A 130 -7.08 -4.06 -14.08
CA ASP A 130 -7.41 -5.44 -14.44
C ASP A 130 -6.14 -6.32 -14.44
N GLY A 131 -6.26 -7.52 -13.92
CA GLY A 131 -5.13 -8.43 -13.76
C GLY A 131 -4.19 -8.16 -12.59
N LEU A 132 -4.46 -7.12 -11.79
CA LEU A 132 -3.75 -6.95 -10.52
C LEU A 132 -4.08 -8.08 -9.54
N PRO A 133 -3.16 -8.41 -8.63
CA PRO A 133 -3.38 -9.47 -7.66
C PRO A 133 -4.49 -9.08 -6.66
N LYS A 134 -5.15 -10.10 -6.11
CA LYS A 134 -6.11 -9.96 -5.01
C LYS A 134 -5.62 -8.97 -3.96
N ALA A 135 -6.48 -8.04 -3.55
CA ALA A 135 -6.12 -6.94 -2.67
C ALA A 135 -6.82 -7.01 -1.31
N PHE A 136 -6.04 -6.77 -0.26
CA PHE A 136 -6.52 -6.66 1.11
C PHE A 136 -6.20 -5.26 1.63
N LEU A 137 -7.22 -4.48 1.95
CA LEU A 137 -7.07 -3.12 2.47
C LEU A 137 -7.54 -3.03 3.93
N TYR A 138 -6.70 -2.46 4.78
CA TYR A 138 -6.97 -2.24 6.21
C TYR A 138 -6.93 -0.74 6.46
N LEU A 139 -8.07 -0.11 6.71
CA LEU A 139 -8.23 1.34 6.73
C LEU A 139 -8.59 1.84 8.13
N ALA A 140 -7.99 2.96 8.53
CA ALA A 140 -8.35 3.69 9.72
C ALA A 140 -9.44 4.73 9.39
N GLU A 141 -10.54 4.78 10.14
CA GLU A 141 -11.65 5.67 9.82
C GLU A 141 -11.29 7.16 9.95
N ARG A 142 -10.50 7.50 11.00
CA ARG A 142 -10.13 8.89 11.30
C ARG A 142 -8.74 9.22 10.77
N ASP A 143 -8.57 9.03 9.47
CA ASP A 143 -7.31 9.20 8.76
C ASP A 143 -7.54 10.10 7.53
N VAL A 144 -6.61 10.98 7.24
CA VAL A 144 -6.64 11.80 6.01
C VAL A 144 -6.64 10.94 4.75
N LEU A 145 -6.06 9.73 4.81
CA LEU A 145 -5.96 8.77 3.69
C LEU A 145 -7.20 7.87 3.53
N TYR A 146 -8.19 7.98 4.43
CA TYR A 146 -9.34 7.07 4.43
C TYR A 146 -10.12 7.08 3.11
N ALA A 147 -10.45 8.27 2.61
CA ALA A 147 -11.30 8.39 1.42
C ALA A 147 -10.58 7.89 0.15
N GLU A 148 -9.28 8.18 0.02
CA GLU A 148 -8.51 7.70 -1.14
C GLU A 148 -8.28 6.18 -1.07
N GLY A 149 -8.09 5.61 0.12
CA GLY A 149 -8.01 4.16 0.32
C GLY A 149 -9.30 3.45 -0.08
N LEU A 150 -10.47 3.98 0.30
CA LEU A 150 -11.77 3.46 -0.15
C LEU A 150 -11.96 3.61 -1.66
N ALA A 151 -11.57 4.75 -2.24
CA ALA A 151 -11.65 4.97 -3.66
C ALA A 151 -10.78 3.97 -4.43
N TYR A 152 -9.59 3.67 -3.94
CA TYR A 152 -8.71 2.68 -4.55
C TYR A 152 -9.29 1.26 -4.47
N ALA A 153 -9.84 0.87 -3.31
CA ALA A 153 -10.55 -0.41 -3.17
C ALA A 153 -11.70 -0.54 -4.18
N THR A 154 -12.52 0.52 -4.32
CA THR A 154 -13.62 0.58 -5.29
C THR A 154 -13.12 0.46 -6.72
N LYS A 155 -12.04 1.17 -7.06
CA LYS A 155 -11.43 1.10 -8.39
C LYS A 155 -10.94 -0.30 -8.73
N LEU A 156 -10.27 -0.97 -7.80
CA LEU A 156 -9.81 -2.35 -7.96
C LEU A 156 -10.99 -3.29 -8.21
N GLN A 157 -12.07 -3.20 -7.42
CA GLN A 157 -13.29 -3.99 -7.61
C GLN A 157 -13.93 -3.77 -8.98
N GLN A 158 -14.04 -2.52 -9.41
CA GLN A 158 -14.59 -2.16 -10.73
C GLN A 158 -13.73 -2.70 -11.88
N GLY A 159 -12.42 -2.83 -11.66
CA GLY A 159 -11.48 -3.48 -12.60
C GLY A 159 -11.47 -5.00 -12.53
N GLY A 160 -12.37 -5.62 -11.76
CA GLY A 160 -12.46 -7.09 -11.67
C GLY A 160 -11.47 -7.74 -10.70
N VAL A 161 -10.75 -6.94 -9.89
CA VAL A 161 -9.84 -7.47 -8.86
C VAL A 161 -10.67 -7.92 -7.65
N GLU A 162 -10.36 -9.09 -7.09
CA GLU A 162 -10.93 -9.53 -5.81
C GLU A 162 -10.38 -8.64 -4.69
N VAL A 163 -11.26 -7.97 -3.94
CA VAL A 163 -10.88 -7.02 -2.89
C VAL A 163 -11.58 -7.34 -1.58
N GLN A 164 -10.80 -7.44 -0.51
CA GLN A 164 -11.30 -7.45 0.85
C GLN A 164 -10.89 -6.14 1.55
N THR A 165 -11.87 -5.41 2.06
CA THR A 165 -11.62 -4.16 2.80
C THR A 165 -12.10 -4.29 4.24
N ARG A 166 -11.24 -3.91 5.19
CA ARG A 166 -11.57 -3.77 6.62
C ARG A 166 -11.39 -2.32 7.03
N VAL A 167 -12.42 -1.76 7.65
CA VAL A 167 -12.39 -0.41 8.23
C VAL A 167 -12.44 -0.53 9.74
N TYR A 168 -11.55 0.19 10.43
CA TYR A 168 -11.47 0.21 11.88
C TYR A 168 -12.04 1.52 12.43
N PRO A 169 -13.27 1.50 12.99
CA PRO A 169 -13.94 2.69 13.47
C PRO A 169 -13.15 3.39 14.58
N GLY A 170 -13.08 4.72 14.51
CA GLY A 170 -12.41 5.55 15.50
C GLY A 170 -10.88 5.52 15.46
N MET A 171 -10.26 4.66 14.65
CA MET A 171 -8.81 4.52 14.58
C MET A 171 -8.16 5.60 13.76
N LEU A 172 -6.95 5.97 14.18
CA LEU A 172 -6.07 6.96 13.54
C LEU A 172 -5.08 6.27 12.61
N HIS A 173 -4.46 7.04 11.72
CA HIS A 173 -3.35 6.57 10.89
C HIS A 173 -2.27 5.86 11.70
N GLY A 174 -1.76 4.74 11.21
CA GLY A 174 -0.69 3.99 11.87
C GLY A 174 -1.10 3.22 13.13
N PHE A 175 -2.40 3.10 13.44
CA PHE A 175 -2.88 2.50 14.69
C PHE A 175 -2.39 1.07 14.94
N MET A 176 -2.07 0.30 13.91
CA MET A 176 -1.55 -1.06 14.06
C MET A 176 -0.15 -1.11 14.69
N HIS A 177 0.66 -0.04 14.54
CA HIS A 177 1.95 0.08 15.24
C HIS A 177 1.80 0.15 16.77
N PHE A 178 0.63 0.56 17.24
CA PHE A 178 0.31 0.67 18.66
C PHE A 178 -0.45 -0.55 19.19
N SER A 179 -0.34 -1.70 18.53
CA SER A 179 -1.00 -2.95 18.94
C SER A 179 -0.63 -3.41 20.36
N GLY A 180 0.51 -3.01 20.89
CA GLY A 180 0.88 -3.23 22.28
C GLY A 180 0.07 -2.42 23.31
N PHE A 181 -0.58 -1.32 22.88
CA PHE A 181 -1.27 -0.38 23.75
C PHE A 181 -2.79 -0.40 23.60
N PHE A 182 -3.31 -0.75 22.41
CA PHE A 182 -4.74 -0.69 22.10
C PHE A 182 -5.30 -2.05 21.66
N ASP A 183 -6.45 -2.42 22.21
CA ASP A 183 -7.12 -3.69 21.87
C ASP A 183 -7.47 -3.76 20.39
N VAL A 184 -7.95 -2.67 19.79
CA VAL A 184 -8.29 -2.62 18.37
C VAL A 184 -7.05 -2.83 17.49
N GLY A 185 -5.89 -2.31 17.89
CA GLY A 185 -4.62 -2.55 17.19
C GLY A 185 -4.22 -4.03 17.23
N ARG A 186 -4.37 -4.68 18.41
CA ARG A 186 -4.14 -6.14 18.56
C ARG A 186 -5.12 -6.98 17.74
N GLN A 187 -6.39 -6.59 17.74
CA GLN A 187 -7.42 -7.24 16.95
C GLN A 187 -7.09 -7.14 15.46
N ALA A 188 -6.79 -5.95 14.97
CA ALA A 188 -6.46 -5.71 13.56
C ALA A 188 -5.23 -6.53 13.11
N LEU A 189 -4.19 -6.58 13.94
CA LEU A 189 -3.00 -7.40 13.68
C LEU A 189 -3.35 -8.89 13.64
N SER A 190 -4.19 -9.37 14.56
CA SER A 190 -4.63 -10.75 14.59
C SER A 190 -5.48 -11.11 13.37
N GLU A 191 -6.39 -10.23 12.97
CA GLU A 191 -7.20 -10.38 11.76
C GLU A 191 -6.33 -10.40 10.50
N TRP A 192 -5.35 -9.52 10.40
CA TRP A 192 -4.39 -9.51 9.31
C TRP A 192 -3.62 -10.83 9.21
N CYS A 193 -3.09 -11.33 10.34
CA CYS A 193 -2.42 -12.63 10.38
C CYS A 193 -3.32 -13.80 9.97
N LEU A 194 -4.60 -13.78 10.40
CA LEU A 194 -5.57 -14.79 10.03
C LEU A 194 -5.93 -14.74 8.54
N ASP A 195 -6.11 -13.54 8.00
CA ASP A 195 -6.40 -13.36 6.58
C ASP A 195 -5.21 -13.77 5.70
N LEU A 196 -3.96 -13.42 6.09
CA LEU A 196 -2.74 -13.93 5.46
C LEU A 196 -2.69 -15.46 5.45
N LYS A 197 -2.92 -16.07 6.61
CA LYS A 197 -2.91 -17.53 6.72
C LYS A 197 -3.94 -18.17 5.79
N LYS A 198 -5.16 -17.63 5.74
CA LYS A 198 -6.22 -18.12 4.85
C LYS A 198 -5.83 -17.95 3.38
N ALA A 199 -5.36 -16.76 2.99
CA ALA A 199 -4.98 -16.48 1.60
C ALA A 199 -3.92 -17.44 1.08
N PHE A 200 -2.92 -17.79 1.91
CA PHE A 200 -1.85 -18.71 1.52
C PHE A 200 -2.19 -20.20 1.69
N GLN A 201 -3.31 -20.57 2.34
CA GLN A 201 -3.77 -21.95 2.43
C GLN A 201 -4.65 -22.37 1.24
N THR A 202 -5.25 -21.42 0.55
CA THR A 202 -6.15 -21.61 -0.59
C THR A 202 -5.46 -21.52 -1.95
N ALA A 203 -4.15 -21.38 -1.96
CA ALA A 203 -3.32 -21.31 -3.17
C ALA A 203 -2.85 -22.68 -3.64
#